data_32fd63047dc7708ded6095d739840e1c
#
_entry.id   32fd63047dc7708ded6095d739840e1c
#
_cell.length_a   1.000
_cell.length_b   1.000
_cell.length_c   1.000
_cell.angle_alpha   90.00
_cell.angle_beta   90.00
_cell.angle_gamma   90.00
#
_symmetry.space_group_name_H-M   'P 1'
#
loop_
_entity.id
_entity.type
_entity.pdbx_description
1 polymer ?
#
loop_
_entity_poly.entity_id
_entity_poly.type
_entity_poly.pdbx_seq_one_letter_code
_entity_poly.pdbx_strand_id
1 'polypeptide(L)'
;MKTVALVLAFSLVWILPVAAAREKVTTPPPEKIAEAGQIAKRADSMLARKFFEDAAIEYQRALDITPRNHVMQNKLGIAYHQLQNLGMAKKQYERARKINPQYHEAWNNLGTVHYSLKNYKRAVKDYNKALSINPESATTHHNLGAAYFAMKKYEDGFASYAEAFRLDPTILDRISTRGTIIRTAEVNQGIQNFYLAKLFVTNGQPEKALTYLLKALETGFSDYEKITKDPVFTVLAQDERLTRMISQKHEPAP
;
A
#
# COMPACT_ATOMS: atom_id res chain seq x y z
N MET A 1 -53.46 66.13 23.00
CA MET A 1 -52.87 64.84 22.90
C MET A 1 -52.03 64.86 21.63
N LYS A 2 -50.69 64.89 21.76
CA LYS A 2 -49.76 64.97 20.61
C LYS A 2 -49.20 63.57 20.39
N THR A 3 -49.51 62.96 19.24
CA THR A 3 -49.03 61.67 18.81
C THR A 3 -47.63 61.81 18.17
N VAL A 4 -46.60 61.20 18.75
CA VAL A 4 -45.25 61.21 18.22
C VAL A 4 -45.13 59.96 17.34
N ALA A 5 -44.94 60.16 16.05
CA ALA A 5 -44.65 59.08 15.09
C ALA A 5 -43.15 58.78 15.12
N LEU A 6 -42.78 57.51 15.50
CA LEU A 6 -41.42 57.02 15.50
C LEU A 6 -41.11 56.47 14.10
N VAL A 7 -40.23 57.15 13.37
CA VAL A 7 -39.73 56.70 12.06
C VAL A 7 -38.53 55.79 12.30
N LEU A 8 -38.70 54.45 12.10
CA LEU A 8 -37.62 53.51 12.10
C LEU A 8 -36.95 53.51 10.72
N ALA A 9 -35.76 54.07 10.64
CA ALA A 9 -34.91 53.95 9.44
C ALA A 9 -34.26 52.55 9.38
N PHE A 10 -34.72 51.70 8.49
CA PHE A 10 -34.03 50.46 8.13
C PHE A 10 -32.86 50.79 7.22
N SER A 11 -31.63 50.70 7.74
CA SER A 11 -30.40 50.73 6.94
C SER A 11 -30.25 49.38 6.27
N LEU A 12 -30.55 49.30 4.95
CA LEU A 12 -30.20 48.16 4.10
C LEU A 12 -28.67 48.08 3.97
N VAL A 13 -28.04 47.21 4.73
CA VAL A 13 -26.64 46.85 4.48
C VAL A 13 -26.62 45.95 3.24
N TRP A 14 -26.18 46.50 2.13
CA TRP A 14 -25.88 45.72 0.93
C TRP A 14 -24.66 44.84 1.20
N ILE A 15 -24.90 43.54 1.50
CA ILE A 15 -23.84 42.55 1.50
C ILE A 15 -23.53 42.24 0.02
N LEU A 16 -22.53 42.93 -0.50
CA LEU A 16 -21.94 42.54 -1.80
C LEU A 16 -21.43 41.09 -1.68
N PRO A 17 -21.82 40.18 -2.58
CA PRO A 17 -21.22 38.86 -2.60
C PRO A 17 -19.73 39.05 -2.91
N VAL A 18 -18.88 38.72 -1.95
CA VAL A 18 -17.44 38.52 -2.23
C VAL A 18 -17.36 37.31 -3.19
N ALA A 19 -17.41 37.62 -4.48
CA ALA A 19 -17.05 36.66 -5.50
C ALA A 19 -15.59 36.28 -5.20
N ALA A 20 -15.40 35.13 -4.53
CA ALA A 20 -14.09 34.54 -4.36
C ALA A 20 -13.51 34.40 -5.76
N ALA A 21 -12.62 35.30 -6.12
CA ALA A 21 -11.87 35.21 -7.37
C ALA A 21 -11.17 33.86 -7.34
N ARG A 22 -11.70 32.90 -8.10
CA ARG A 22 -10.97 31.66 -8.41
C ARG A 22 -9.70 32.12 -9.11
N GLU A 23 -8.60 32.13 -8.36
CA GLU A 23 -7.27 32.30 -8.96
C GLU A 23 -7.19 31.39 -10.16
N LYS A 24 -7.10 31.98 -11.36
CA LYS A 24 -6.82 31.22 -12.57
C LYS A 24 -5.46 30.58 -12.35
N VAL A 25 -5.43 29.29 -12.09
CA VAL A 25 -4.18 28.53 -12.03
C VAL A 25 -3.55 28.64 -13.40
N THR A 26 -2.68 29.62 -13.59
CA THR A 26 -1.92 29.81 -14.81
C THR A 26 -0.90 28.67 -14.91
N THR A 27 -0.87 27.99 -16.04
CA THR A 27 0.16 27.00 -16.31
C THR A 27 1.53 27.69 -16.26
N PRO A 28 2.51 27.19 -15.49
CA PRO A 28 3.84 27.76 -15.46
C PRO A 28 4.47 27.79 -16.85
N PRO A 29 5.34 28.77 -17.16
CA PRO A 29 6.04 28.81 -18.44
C PRO A 29 6.94 27.57 -18.61
N PRO A 30 7.23 27.15 -19.86
CA PRO A 30 7.97 25.89 -20.16
C PRO A 30 9.30 25.77 -19.42
N GLU A 31 10.04 26.86 -19.28
CA GLU A 31 11.32 26.93 -18.53
C GLU A 31 11.14 26.58 -17.04
N LYS A 32 10.08 27.07 -16.42
CA LYS A 32 9.75 26.73 -15.02
C LYS A 32 9.32 25.28 -14.87
N ILE A 33 8.59 24.73 -15.85
CA ILE A 33 8.26 23.30 -15.86
C ILE A 33 9.52 22.45 -15.98
N ALA A 34 10.48 22.86 -16.85
CA ALA A 34 11.77 22.20 -17.00
C ALA A 34 12.59 22.28 -15.70
N GLU A 35 12.63 23.44 -15.04
CA GLU A 35 13.27 23.64 -13.74
C GLU A 35 12.69 22.68 -12.69
N ALA A 36 11.36 22.62 -12.55
CA ALA A 36 10.69 21.69 -11.64
C ALA A 36 11.04 20.23 -11.95
N GLY A 37 11.15 19.87 -13.23
CA GLY A 37 11.60 18.54 -13.67
C GLY A 37 13.03 18.21 -13.23
N GLN A 38 13.96 19.15 -13.28
CA GLN A 38 15.33 18.95 -12.82
C GLN A 38 15.39 18.80 -11.29
N ILE A 39 14.62 19.60 -10.56
CA ILE A 39 14.50 19.47 -9.11
C ILE A 39 13.95 18.07 -8.75
N ALA A 40 12.88 17.61 -9.43
CA ALA A 40 12.29 16.31 -9.20
C ALA A 40 13.26 15.14 -9.50
N LYS A 41 14.11 15.25 -10.53
CA LYS A 41 15.15 14.25 -10.81
C LYS A 41 16.19 14.15 -9.67
N ARG A 42 16.58 15.27 -9.06
CA ARG A 42 17.43 15.25 -7.87
C ARG A 42 16.73 14.56 -6.70
N ALA A 43 15.47 14.91 -6.47
CA ALA A 43 14.65 14.26 -5.44
C ALA A 43 14.52 12.73 -5.68
N ASP A 44 14.36 12.28 -6.94
CA ASP A 44 14.35 10.85 -7.30
C ASP A 44 15.67 10.16 -6.90
N SER A 45 16.80 10.80 -7.14
CA SER A 45 18.11 10.28 -6.73
C SER A 45 18.25 10.18 -5.21
N MET A 46 17.78 11.20 -4.47
CA MET A 46 17.77 11.21 -3.01
C MET A 46 16.86 10.10 -2.45
N LEU A 47 15.65 9.95 -3.01
CA LEU A 47 14.72 8.90 -2.63
C LEU A 47 15.32 7.50 -2.84
N ALA A 48 15.98 7.26 -3.97
CA ALA A 48 16.66 6.00 -4.28
C ALA A 48 17.81 5.70 -3.30
N ARG A 49 18.51 6.73 -2.86
CA ARG A 49 19.59 6.65 -1.85
C ARG A 49 19.08 6.65 -0.41
N LYS A 50 17.75 6.66 -0.20
CA LYS A 50 17.08 6.67 1.11
C LYS A 50 17.28 7.96 1.92
N PHE A 51 17.63 9.08 1.28
CA PHE A 51 17.64 10.40 1.88
C PHE A 51 16.24 11.00 1.81
N PHE A 52 15.36 10.50 2.67
CA PHE A 52 13.92 10.73 2.55
C PHE A 52 13.50 12.15 2.90
N GLU A 53 14.14 12.78 3.89
CA GLU A 53 13.93 14.17 4.27
C GLU A 53 14.30 15.12 3.12
N ASP A 54 15.50 14.95 2.56
CA ASP A 54 15.98 15.77 1.46
C ASP A 54 15.12 15.58 0.21
N ALA A 55 14.75 14.32 -0.08
CA ALA A 55 13.83 14.02 -1.19
C ALA A 55 12.47 14.74 -1.00
N ALA A 56 11.92 14.75 0.21
CA ALA A 56 10.66 15.43 0.49
C ALA A 56 10.77 16.96 0.29
N ILE A 57 11.86 17.57 0.72
CA ILE A 57 12.14 19.00 0.52
C ILE A 57 12.21 19.32 -0.99
N GLU A 58 12.99 18.56 -1.75
CA GLU A 58 13.15 18.80 -3.19
C GLU A 58 11.85 18.55 -3.96
N TYR A 59 11.07 17.49 -3.63
CA TYR A 59 9.75 17.31 -4.26
C TYR A 59 8.80 18.46 -3.92
N GLN A 60 8.82 18.99 -2.68
CA GLN A 60 8.00 20.14 -2.33
C GLN A 60 8.40 21.36 -3.16
N ARG A 61 9.69 21.65 -3.30
CA ARG A 61 10.20 22.76 -4.16
C ARG A 61 9.74 22.61 -5.62
N ALA A 62 9.80 21.40 -6.16
CA ALA A 62 9.29 21.15 -7.52
C ALA A 62 7.78 21.37 -7.63
N LEU A 63 7.02 21.01 -6.58
CA LEU A 63 5.57 21.18 -6.50
C LEU A 63 5.13 22.62 -6.26
N ASP A 64 5.98 23.47 -5.67
CA ASP A 64 5.72 24.91 -5.56
C ASP A 64 5.68 25.56 -6.96
N ILE A 65 6.43 25.00 -7.91
CA ILE A 65 6.41 25.43 -9.32
C ILE A 65 5.26 24.75 -10.07
N THR A 66 5.07 23.44 -9.86
CA THR A 66 4.08 22.61 -10.59
C THR A 66 3.09 21.91 -9.65
N PRO A 67 2.20 22.65 -8.97
CA PRO A 67 1.39 22.11 -7.86
C PRO A 67 0.39 21.03 -8.28
N ARG A 68 0.07 20.93 -9.59
CA ARG A 68 -0.84 19.91 -10.13
C ARG A 68 -0.13 18.71 -10.76
N ASN A 69 1.13 18.47 -10.42
CA ASN A 69 1.83 17.27 -10.86
C ASN A 69 1.52 16.09 -9.91
N HIS A 70 0.59 15.21 -10.34
CA HIS A 70 0.15 14.06 -9.53
C HIS A 70 1.28 13.06 -9.27
N VAL A 71 2.22 12.90 -10.20
CA VAL A 71 3.37 11.99 -10.02
C VAL A 71 4.29 12.49 -8.92
N MET A 72 4.63 13.80 -8.92
CA MET A 72 5.45 14.41 -7.87
C MET A 72 4.73 14.39 -6.51
N GLN A 73 3.39 14.63 -6.49
CA GLN A 73 2.60 14.50 -5.25
C GLN A 73 2.70 13.07 -4.69
N ASN A 74 2.58 12.06 -5.55
CA ASN A 74 2.72 10.67 -5.13
C ASN A 74 4.12 10.36 -4.59
N LYS A 75 5.17 10.83 -5.27
CA LYS A 75 6.56 10.62 -4.83
C LYS A 75 6.87 11.32 -3.51
N LEU A 76 6.36 12.54 -3.30
CA LEU A 76 6.41 13.22 -2.00
C LEU A 76 5.69 12.40 -0.92
N GLY A 77 4.55 11.82 -1.25
CA GLY A 77 3.84 10.89 -0.38
C GLY A 77 4.70 9.67 -0.01
N ILE A 78 5.45 9.11 -0.96
CA ILE A 78 6.38 7.99 -0.69
C ILE A 78 7.48 8.43 0.28
N ALA A 79 8.10 9.60 0.08
CA ALA A 79 9.11 10.11 1.00
C ALA A 79 8.56 10.23 2.44
N TYR A 80 7.38 10.84 2.62
CA TYR A 80 6.75 10.92 3.94
C TYR A 80 6.38 9.55 4.52
N HIS A 81 5.98 8.58 3.69
CA HIS A 81 5.68 7.24 4.15
C HIS A 81 6.92 6.53 4.69
N GLN A 82 8.07 6.68 4.01
CA GLN A 82 9.35 6.14 4.48
C GLN A 82 9.78 6.77 5.82
N LEU A 83 9.46 8.04 6.03
CA LEU A 83 9.65 8.77 7.29
C LEU A 83 8.62 8.40 8.38
N GLN A 84 7.74 7.42 8.12
CA GLN A 84 6.63 7.05 9.00
C GLN A 84 5.63 8.19 9.27
N ASN A 85 5.68 9.28 8.51
CA ASN A 85 4.70 10.35 8.59
C ASN A 85 3.46 10.01 7.75
N LEU A 86 2.68 9.05 8.27
CA LEU A 86 1.51 8.50 7.57
C LEU A 86 0.43 9.56 7.28
N GLY A 87 0.32 10.58 8.12
CA GLY A 87 -0.61 11.68 7.94
C GLY A 87 -0.28 12.53 6.71
N MET A 88 0.98 12.93 6.58
CA MET A 88 1.47 13.68 5.41
C MET A 88 1.46 12.82 4.16
N ALA A 89 1.89 11.56 4.24
CA ALA A 89 1.84 10.62 3.13
C ALA A 89 0.41 10.50 2.56
N LYS A 90 -0.58 10.24 3.42
CA LYS A 90 -1.98 10.18 3.05
C LYS A 90 -2.44 11.44 2.31
N LYS A 91 -2.13 12.62 2.87
CA LYS A 91 -2.50 13.92 2.26
C LYS A 91 -1.94 14.05 0.85
N GLN A 92 -0.70 13.64 0.60
CA GLN A 92 -0.09 13.75 -0.72
C GLN A 92 -0.68 12.74 -1.72
N TYR A 93 -0.93 11.52 -1.32
CA TYR A 93 -1.61 10.53 -2.17
C TYR A 93 -3.06 10.94 -2.49
N GLU A 94 -3.78 11.52 -1.53
CA GLU A 94 -5.12 12.07 -1.77
C GLU A 94 -5.10 13.24 -2.76
N ARG A 95 -4.08 14.09 -2.73
CA ARG A 95 -3.87 15.14 -3.74
C ARG A 95 -3.57 14.53 -5.11
N ALA A 96 -2.67 13.53 -5.18
CA ALA A 96 -2.33 12.86 -6.42
C ALA A 96 -3.57 12.26 -7.11
N ARG A 97 -4.39 11.47 -6.37
CA ARG A 97 -5.64 10.90 -6.90
C ARG A 97 -6.71 11.92 -7.25
N LYS A 98 -6.73 13.08 -6.56
CA LYS A 98 -7.67 14.18 -6.89
C LYS A 98 -7.28 14.87 -8.20
N ILE A 99 -5.98 14.99 -8.48
CA ILE A 99 -5.47 15.57 -9.72
C ILE A 99 -5.67 14.59 -10.88
N ASN A 100 -5.31 13.31 -10.68
CA ASN A 100 -5.50 12.25 -11.66
C ASN A 100 -6.18 11.03 -11.00
N PRO A 101 -7.51 10.89 -11.12
CA PRO A 101 -8.24 9.75 -10.56
C PRO A 101 -7.88 8.38 -11.17
N GLN A 102 -7.27 8.37 -12.37
CA GLN A 102 -6.81 7.16 -13.06
C GLN A 102 -5.36 6.78 -12.74
N TYR A 103 -4.71 7.49 -11.82
CA TYR A 103 -3.36 7.19 -11.37
C TYR A 103 -3.41 6.09 -10.30
N HIS A 104 -3.28 4.82 -10.73
CA HIS A 104 -3.48 3.64 -9.87
C HIS A 104 -2.48 3.58 -8.71
N GLU A 105 -1.25 4.09 -8.87
CA GLU A 105 -0.23 4.10 -7.83
C GLU A 105 -0.68 4.90 -6.59
N ALA A 106 -1.38 6.02 -6.79
CA ALA A 106 -1.88 6.79 -5.66
C ALA A 106 -2.94 6.02 -4.86
N TRP A 107 -3.79 5.25 -5.53
CA TRP A 107 -4.75 4.37 -4.86
C TRP A 107 -4.07 3.22 -4.13
N ASN A 108 -3.09 2.56 -4.78
CA ASN A 108 -2.29 1.52 -4.12
C ASN A 108 -1.59 2.07 -2.86
N ASN A 109 -0.97 3.24 -2.95
CA ASN A 109 -0.24 3.84 -1.84
C ASN A 109 -1.16 4.32 -0.71
N LEU A 110 -2.37 4.79 -1.01
CA LEU A 110 -3.41 5.04 -0.01
C LEU A 110 -3.81 3.75 0.71
N GLY A 111 -3.99 2.66 -0.03
CA GLY A 111 -4.23 1.34 0.54
C GLY A 111 -3.13 0.94 1.51
N THR A 112 -1.86 1.19 1.15
CA THR A 112 -0.70 0.88 2.00
C THR A 112 -0.70 1.73 3.28
N VAL A 113 -1.06 3.02 3.20
CA VAL A 113 -1.23 3.86 4.40
C VAL A 113 -2.36 3.33 5.28
N HIS A 114 -3.52 2.99 4.70
CA HIS A 114 -4.63 2.44 5.48
C HIS A 114 -4.28 1.08 6.10
N TYR A 115 -3.48 0.26 5.42
CA TYR A 115 -2.94 -0.98 5.98
C TYR A 115 -2.05 -0.70 7.20
N SER A 116 -1.10 0.22 7.08
CA SER A 116 -0.20 0.62 8.18
C SER A 116 -0.97 1.19 9.39
N LEU A 117 -2.11 1.83 9.15
CA LEU A 117 -3.05 2.30 10.17
C LEU A 117 -4.02 1.22 10.66
N LYS A 118 -3.83 -0.05 10.28
CA LYS A 118 -4.69 -1.21 10.61
C LYS A 118 -6.14 -1.10 10.10
N ASN A 119 -6.40 -0.15 9.20
CA ASN A 119 -7.71 0.01 8.55
C ASN A 119 -7.83 -0.91 7.34
N TYR A 120 -7.71 -2.23 7.55
CA TYR A 120 -7.60 -3.23 6.49
C TYR A 120 -8.78 -3.21 5.49
N LYS A 121 -10.01 -2.97 5.96
CA LYS A 121 -11.18 -2.84 5.08
C LYS A 121 -11.04 -1.69 4.09
N ARG A 122 -10.49 -0.55 4.53
CA ARG A 122 -10.21 0.59 3.65
C ARG A 122 -9.05 0.29 2.71
N ALA A 123 -7.99 -0.37 3.21
CA ALA A 123 -6.88 -0.81 2.37
C ALA A 123 -7.36 -1.68 1.21
N VAL A 124 -8.18 -2.71 1.48
CA VAL A 124 -8.80 -3.57 0.46
C VAL A 124 -9.59 -2.75 -0.57
N LYS A 125 -10.40 -1.77 -0.11
CA LYS A 125 -11.16 -0.90 -1.02
C LYS A 125 -10.24 -0.10 -1.96
N ASP A 126 -9.17 0.46 -1.43
CA ASP A 126 -8.23 1.28 -2.22
C ASP A 126 -7.42 0.41 -3.18
N TYR A 127 -6.95 -0.77 -2.77
CA TYR A 127 -6.27 -1.72 -3.64
C TYR A 127 -7.18 -2.21 -4.78
N ASN A 128 -8.44 -2.55 -4.48
CA ASN A 128 -9.41 -2.92 -5.51
C ASN A 128 -9.67 -1.77 -6.49
N LYS A 129 -9.67 -0.52 -6.00
CA LYS A 129 -9.76 0.65 -6.89
C LYS A 129 -8.51 0.78 -7.77
N ALA A 130 -7.32 0.57 -7.23
CA ALA A 130 -6.08 0.54 -8.01
C ALA A 130 -6.12 -0.55 -9.09
N LEU A 131 -6.56 -1.76 -8.74
CA LEU A 131 -6.69 -2.90 -9.66
C LEU A 131 -7.79 -2.70 -10.72
N SER A 132 -8.85 -1.97 -10.40
CA SER A 132 -9.86 -1.61 -11.42
C SER A 132 -9.31 -0.68 -12.52
N ILE A 133 -8.19 -0.01 -12.25
CA ILE A 133 -7.49 0.88 -13.20
C ILE A 133 -6.34 0.12 -13.89
N ASN A 134 -5.54 -0.60 -13.12
CA ASN A 134 -4.46 -1.45 -13.62
C ASN A 134 -4.55 -2.86 -13.03
N PRO A 135 -5.25 -3.80 -13.71
CA PRO A 135 -5.43 -5.18 -13.24
C PRO A 135 -4.13 -5.98 -13.18
N GLU A 136 -3.11 -5.59 -13.93
CA GLU A 136 -1.83 -6.33 -14.03
C GLU A 136 -0.76 -5.85 -13.04
N SER A 137 -1.16 -5.15 -11.98
CA SER A 137 -0.21 -4.69 -10.96
C SER A 137 0.09 -5.80 -9.95
N ALA A 138 1.16 -6.57 -10.17
CA ALA A 138 1.62 -7.60 -9.24
C ALA A 138 1.80 -7.06 -7.80
N THR A 139 2.36 -5.84 -7.67
CA THR A 139 2.54 -5.18 -6.37
C THR A 139 1.20 -4.92 -5.67
N THR A 140 0.18 -4.48 -6.41
CA THR A 140 -1.14 -4.21 -5.81
C THR A 140 -1.84 -5.50 -5.40
N HIS A 141 -1.76 -6.57 -6.22
CA HIS A 141 -2.27 -7.90 -5.83
C HIS A 141 -1.58 -8.43 -4.58
N HIS A 142 -0.26 -8.31 -4.48
CA HIS A 142 0.47 -8.69 -3.27
C HIS A 142 0.00 -7.88 -2.05
N ASN A 143 -0.15 -6.57 -2.16
CA ASN A 143 -0.62 -5.72 -1.06
C ASN A 143 -2.06 -6.06 -0.65
N LEU A 144 -2.93 -6.37 -1.62
CA LEU A 144 -4.29 -6.83 -1.37
C LEU A 144 -4.29 -8.16 -0.61
N GLY A 145 -3.45 -9.11 -1.02
CA GLY A 145 -3.28 -10.39 -0.33
C GLY A 145 -2.86 -10.19 1.13
N ALA A 146 -1.87 -9.34 1.40
CA ALA A 146 -1.44 -9.01 2.76
C ALA A 146 -2.60 -8.43 3.60
N ALA A 147 -3.43 -7.57 3.01
CA ALA A 147 -4.59 -6.99 3.69
C ALA A 147 -5.66 -8.06 4.01
N TYR A 148 -5.90 -9.01 3.12
CA TYR A 148 -6.79 -10.13 3.38
C TYR A 148 -6.25 -11.06 4.47
N PHE A 149 -4.96 -11.38 4.48
CA PHE A 149 -4.33 -12.15 5.56
C PHE A 149 -4.49 -11.44 6.91
N ALA A 150 -4.29 -10.12 6.97
CA ALA A 150 -4.51 -9.32 8.19
C ALA A 150 -5.97 -9.34 8.66
N MET A 151 -6.93 -9.53 7.74
CA MET A 151 -8.35 -9.73 8.05
C MET A 151 -8.73 -11.19 8.33
N LYS A 152 -7.77 -12.11 8.36
CA LYS A 152 -7.97 -13.57 8.47
C LYS A 152 -8.81 -14.17 7.32
N LYS A 153 -8.87 -13.49 6.19
CA LYS A 153 -9.49 -13.97 4.95
C LYS A 153 -8.44 -14.70 4.12
N TYR A 154 -8.06 -15.88 4.57
CA TYR A 154 -6.88 -16.57 4.08
C TYR A 154 -6.98 -17.00 2.63
N GLU A 155 -8.14 -17.48 2.18
CA GLU A 155 -8.35 -17.90 0.77
C GLU A 155 -8.31 -16.70 -0.19
N ASP A 156 -8.97 -15.57 0.17
CA ASP A 156 -8.89 -14.33 -0.61
C ASP A 156 -7.43 -13.82 -0.67
N GLY A 157 -6.70 -13.96 0.44
CA GLY A 157 -5.29 -13.60 0.55
C GLY A 157 -4.41 -14.47 -0.35
N PHE A 158 -4.63 -15.77 -0.33
CA PHE A 158 -3.93 -16.72 -1.18
C PHE A 158 -4.20 -16.45 -2.67
N ALA A 159 -5.46 -16.28 -3.06
CA ALA A 159 -5.82 -15.96 -4.43
C ALA A 159 -5.13 -14.68 -4.93
N SER A 160 -5.07 -13.65 -4.08
CA SER A 160 -4.38 -12.40 -4.41
C SER A 160 -2.87 -12.59 -4.55
N TYR A 161 -2.24 -13.40 -3.68
CA TYR A 161 -0.80 -13.74 -3.82
C TYR A 161 -0.52 -14.59 -5.05
N ALA A 162 -1.40 -15.54 -5.38
CA ALA A 162 -1.26 -16.36 -6.59
C ALA A 162 -1.28 -15.48 -7.86
N GLU A 163 -2.19 -14.50 -7.90
CA GLU A 163 -2.24 -13.57 -9.03
C GLU A 163 -1.01 -12.65 -9.08
N ALA A 164 -0.54 -12.16 -7.94
CA ALA A 164 0.70 -11.40 -7.87
C ALA A 164 1.90 -12.20 -8.40
N PHE A 165 2.00 -13.48 -8.01
CA PHE A 165 3.06 -14.38 -8.45
C PHE A 165 2.94 -14.75 -9.93
N ARG A 166 1.73 -14.97 -10.44
CA ARG A 166 1.48 -15.20 -11.88
C ARG A 166 1.97 -14.04 -12.74
N LEU A 167 1.72 -12.81 -12.28
CA LEU A 167 2.13 -11.57 -12.97
C LEU A 167 3.64 -11.30 -12.85
N ASP A 168 4.22 -11.62 -11.70
CA ASP A 168 5.65 -11.44 -11.42
C ASP A 168 6.14 -12.55 -10.46
N PRO A 169 6.72 -13.65 -10.97
CA PRO A 169 7.24 -14.74 -10.15
C PRO A 169 8.35 -14.32 -9.16
N THR A 170 8.97 -13.15 -9.36
CA THR A 170 10.02 -12.62 -8.48
C THR A 170 9.48 -11.70 -7.40
N ILE A 171 8.16 -11.44 -7.38
CA ILE A 171 7.54 -10.43 -6.50
C ILE A 171 7.87 -10.67 -5.02
N LEU A 172 7.85 -11.92 -4.56
CA LEU A 172 8.09 -12.27 -3.16
C LEU A 172 9.56 -12.05 -2.76
N ASP A 173 10.50 -12.41 -3.63
CA ASP A 173 11.95 -12.20 -3.41
C ASP A 173 12.27 -10.70 -3.39
N ARG A 174 11.72 -9.95 -4.35
CA ARG A 174 11.91 -8.50 -4.48
C ARG A 174 11.34 -7.72 -3.30
N ILE A 175 10.20 -8.14 -2.77
CA ILE A 175 9.56 -7.50 -1.62
C ILE A 175 10.35 -7.78 -0.35
N SER A 176 10.85 -8.99 -0.15
CA SER A 176 11.66 -9.35 1.02
C SER A 176 12.96 -8.56 1.09
N THR A 177 13.60 -8.27 -0.06
CA THR A 177 14.88 -7.55 -0.13
C THR A 177 14.77 -6.04 -0.06
N ARG A 178 13.64 -5.46 -0.51
CA ARG A 178 13.44 -4.00 -0.57
C ARG A 178 12.86 -3.36 0.70
N GLY A 179 12.65 -4.15 1.77
CA GLY A 179 12.05 -3.63 3.01
C GLY A 179 10.68 -3.02 2.73
N THR A 180 9.78 -3.83 2.22
CA THR A 180 8.42 -3.38 1.84
C THR A 180 7.78 -2.63 3.00
N ILE A 181 7.11 -1.54 2.69
CA ILE A 181 6.40 -0.68 3.64
C ILE A 181 5.36 -1.47 4.48
N ILE A 182 4.91 -2.60 3.96
CA ILE A 182 3.99 -3.50 4.66
C ILE A 182 4.79 -4.42 5.59
N ARG A 183 4.93 -4.01 6.85
CA ARG A 183 5.38 -4.90 7.92
C ARG A 183 4.19 -5.74 8.39
N THR A 184 4.28 -7.05 8.18
CA THR A 184 3.22 -8.03 8.51
C THR A 184 3.19 -8.41 10.00
N ALA A 185 3.57 -7.53 10.91
CA ALA A 185 3.74 -7.82 12.34
C ALA A 185 2.48 -8.36 13.06
N GLU A 186 1.31 -8.29 12.45
CA GLU A 186 0.05 -8.78 13.04
C GLU A 186 -0.59 -9.94 12.29
N VAL A 187 -0.01 -10.36 11.18
CA VAL A 187 -0.45 -11.55 10.46
C VAL A 187 0.11 -12.77 11.19
N ASN A 188 -0.71 -13.80 11.40
CA ASN A 188 -0.20 -15.08 11.86
C ASN A 188 0.79 -15.61 10.84
N GLN A 189 2.09 -15.47 11.14
CA GLN A 189 3.18 -15.81 10.24
C GLN A 189 3.16 -17.29 9.85
N GLY A 190 2.74 -18.15 10.77
CA GLY A 190 2.60 -19.58 10.51
C GLY A 190 1.59 -19.84 9.40
N ILE A 191 0.42 -19.23 9.46
CA ILE A 191 -0.61 -19.35 8.41
C ILE A 191 -0.13 -18.75 7.09
N GLN A 192 0.47 -17.56 7.14
CA GLN A 192 0.98 -16.93 5.92
C GLN A 192 2.05 -17.79 5.24
N ASN A 193 3.00 -18.33 6.00
CA ASN A 193 4.05 -19.22 5.48
C ASN A 193 3.46 -20.52 4.91
N PHE A 194 2.42 -21.08 5.53
CA PHE A 194 1.70 -22.23 4.99
C PHE A 194 1.11 -21.95 3.59
N TYR A 195 0.44 -20.82 3.41
CA TYR A 195 -0.12 -20.45 2.10
C TYR A 195 0.97 -20.10 1.08
N LEU A 196 2.10 -19.54 1.51
CA LEU A 196 3.25 -19.35 0.62
C LEU A 196 3.86 -20.68 0.21
N ALA A 197 3.97 -21.66 1.12
CA ALA A 197 4.38 -23.00 0.76
C ALA A 197 3.44 -23.62 -0.28
N LYS A 198 2.13 -23.50 -0.07
CA LYS A 198 1.11 -23.94 -1.04
C LYS A 198 1.32 -23.29 -2.41
N LEU A 199 1.56 -21.98 -2.44
CA LEU A 199 1.84 -21.24 -3.67
C LEU A 199 3.09 -21.78 -4.40
N PHE A 200 4.18 -22.02 -3.68
CA PHE A 200 5.42 -22.51 -4.29
C PHE A 200 5.28 -23.94 -4.82
N VAL A 201 4.57 -24.83 -4.11
CA VAL A 201 4.30 -26.19 -4.63
C VAL A 201 3.49 -26.13 -5.91
N THR A 202 2.39 -25.37 -5.93
CA THR A 202 1.53 -25.27 -7.12
C THR A 202 2.25 -24.66 -8.33
N ASN A 203 3.35 -23.96 -8.11
CA ASN A 203 4.20 -23.39 -9.17
C ASN A 203 5.49 -24.18 -9.42
N GLY A 204 5.54 -25.45 -9.01
CA GLY A 204 6.66 -26.37 -9.33
C GLY A 204 7.98 -26.02 -8.62
N GLN A 205 7.92 -25.35 -7.46
CA GLN A 205 9.11 -25.00 -6.67
C GLN A 205 9.09 -25.70 -5.28
N PRO A 206 9.24 -27.07 -5.25
CA PRO A 206 9.08 -27.85 -4.02
C PRO A 206 10.10 -27.50 -2.93
N GLU A 207 11.34 -27.16 -3.27
CA GLU A 207 12.35 -26.79 -2.27
C GLU A 207 12.03 -25.46 -1.57
N LYS A 208 11.54 -24.45 -2.32
CA LYS A 208 11.04 -23.21 -1.70
C LYS A 208 9.79 -23.49 -0.86
N ALA A 209 8.90 -24.33 -1.36
CA ALA A 209 7.69 -24.71 -0.63
C ALA A 209 8.05 -25.37 0.71
N LEU A 210 8.98 -26.32 0.71
CA LEU A 210 9.47 -26.95 1.93
C LEU A 210 10.06 -25.91 2.92
N THR A 211 10.88 -24.99 2.40
CA THR A 211 11.45 -23.91 3.23
C THR A 211 10.35 -23.10 3.93
N TYR A 212 9.28 -22.74 3.21
CA TYR A 212 8.16 -21.97 3.78
C TYR A 212 7.29 -22.83 4.69
N LEU A 213 7.16 -24.14 4.42
CA LEU A 213 6.40 -25.05 5.26
C LEU A 213 7.10 -25.27 6.61
N LEU A 214 8.42 -25.44 6.61
CA LEU A 214 9.21 -25.52 7.84
C LEU A 214 9.10 -24.22 8.64
N LYS A 215 9.22 -23.05 7.98
CA LYS A 215 8.98 -21.74 8.62
C LYS A 215 7.56 -21.62 9.19
N ALA A 216 6.54 -22.18 8.50
CA ALA A 216 5.18 -22.19 9.02
C ALA A 216 5.09 -22.90 10.37
N LEU A 217 5.69 -24.09 10.45
CA LEU A 217 5.76 -24.88 11.68
C LEU A 217 6.56 -24.18 12.79
N GLU A 218 7.70 -23.57 12.43
CA GLU A 218 8.52 -22.78 13.38
C GLU A 218 7.77 -21.58 13.95
N THR A 219 6.96 -20.92 13.13
CA THR A 219 6.22 -19.72 13.51
C THR A 219 4.79 -19.98 14.03
N GLY A 220 4.50 -21.23 14.39
CA GLY A 220 3.31 -21.60 15.15
C GLY A 220 2.11 -22.08 14.32
N PHE A 221 2.33 -22.50 13.07
CA PHE A 221 1.30 -23.25 12.34
C PHE A 221 1.14 -24.63 12.95
N SER A 222 -0.06 -24.96 13.44
CA SER A 222 -0.32 -26.19 14.20
C SER A 222 -1.38 -27.11 13.56
N ASP A 223 -1.93 -26.74 12.41
CA ASP A 223 -2.89 -27.58 11.68
C ASP A 223 -2.13 -28.57 10.78
N TYR A 224 -1.58 -29.61 11.44
CA TYR A 224 -0.78 -30.64 10.74
C TYR A 224 -1.61 -31.45 9.75
N GLU A 225 -2.94 -31.57 9.99
CA GLU A 225 -3.81 -32.26 9.04
C GLU A 225 -3.87 -31.55 7.69
N LYS A 226 -3.87 -30.22 7.68
CA LYS A 226 -3.78 -29.46 6.43
C LYS A 226 -2.47 -29.69 5.68
N ILE A 227 -1.38 -30.01 6.38
CA ILE A 227 -0.11 -30.32 5.72
C ILE A 227 -0.14 -31.75 5.17
N THR A 228 -0.61 -32.71 5.97
CA THR A 228 -0.52 -34.14 5.61
C THR A 228 -1.64 -34.62 4.70
N LYS A 229 -2.81 -33.96 4.74
CA LYS A 229 -3.99 -34.36 3.95
C LYS A 229 -4.23 -33.50 2.71
N ASP A 230 -3.62 -32.31 2.58
CA ASP A 230 -3.78 -31.50 1.36
C ASP A 230 -2.97 -32.14 0.21
N PRO A 231 -3.64 -32.57 -0.87
CA PRO A 231 -3.00 -33.23 -2.00
C PRO A 231 -1.84 -32.43 -2.61
N VAL A 232 -1.86 -31.11 -2.46
CA VAL A 232 -0.81 -30.22 -3.00
C VAL A 232 0.56 -30.51 -2.39
N PHE A 233 0.63 -30.99 -1.14
CA PHE A 233 1.88 -31.29 -0.44
C PHE A 233 2.35 -32.74 -0.59
N THR A 234 1.67 -33.59 -1.39
CA THR A 234 2.07 -34.99 -1.60
C THR A 234 3.52 -35.11 -2.07
N VAL A 235 3.99 -34.18 -2.89
CA VAL A 235 5.38 -34.14 -3.37
C VAL A 235 6.40 -33.93 -2.24
N LEU A 236 5.99 -33.43 -1.08
CA LEU A 236 6.82 -33.18 0.10
C LEU A 236 6.60 -34.22 1.21
N ALA A 237 5.64 -35.13 1.07
CA ALA A 237 5.20 -36.04 2.13
C ALA A 237 6.30 -36.97 2.64
N GLN A 238 7.30 -37.30 1.80
CA GLN A 238 8.41 -38.18 2.15
C GLN A 238 9.70 -37.44 2.52
N ASP A 239 9.67 -36.10 2.58
CA ASP A 239 10.84 -35.31 2.99
C ASP A 239 11.11 -35.50 4.49
N GLU A 240 12.30 -36.02 4.81
CA GLU A 240 12.69 -36.33 6.20
C GLU A 240 12.70 -35.09 7.10
N ARG A 241 13.02 -33.92 6.56
CA ARG A 241 13.03 -32.63 7.31
C ARG A 241 11.62 -32.31 7.79
N LEU A 242 10.64 -32.43 6.88
CA LEU A 242 9.23 -32.19 7.19
C LEU A 242 8.68 -33.21 8.17
N THR A 243 8.91 -34.51 7.91
CA THR A 243 8.44 -35.61 8.74
C THR A 243 8.98 -35.50 10.16
N ARG A 244 10.28 -35.23 10.32
CA ARG A 244 10.93 -35.03 11.62
C ARG A 244 10.32 -33.86 12.38
N MET A 245 10.11 -32.73 11.71
CA MET A 245 9.57 -31.53 12.38
C MET A 245 8.12 -31.72 12.83
N ILE A 246 7.30 -32.42 12.04
CA ILE A 246 5.93 -32.75 12.42
C ILE A 246 5.93 -33.70 13.62
N SER A 247 6.75 -34.76 13.62
CA SER A 247 6.84 -35.72 14.72
C SER A 247 7.28 -35.07 16.02
N GLN A 248 8.32 -34.23 16.01
CA GLN A 248 8.81 -33.53 17.20
C GLN A 248 7.78 -32.59 17.84
N LYS A 249 6.85 -32.06 17.05
CA LYS A 249 5.80 -31.15 17.57
C LYS A 249 4.52 -31.88 17.97
N HIS A 250 4.39 -33.16 17.59
CA HIS A 250 3.27 -34.02 17.99
C HIS A 250 3.52 -34.78 19.31
N GLU A 251 4.77 -34.87 19.77
CA GLU A 251 5.04 -35.44 21.06
C GLU A 251 4.56 -34.48 22.17
N PRO A 252 3.65 -34.92 23.07
CA PRO A 252 3.30 -34.11 24.22
C PRO A 252 4.57 -33.87 25.05
N ALA A 253 4.75 -32.63 25.49
CA ALA A 253 5.85 -32.29 26.41
C ALA A 253 5.82 -33.25 27.59
N PRO A 254 6.98 -33.80 28.03
CA PRO A 254 7.08 -34.76 29.14
C PRO A 254 6.55 -34.21 30.47
#